data_8cea1128e5a7dfcdb824ed052dc84709
#
_entry.id   8cea1128e5a7dfcdb824ed052dc84709
#
_cell.length_a   1.000
_cell.length_b   1.000
_cell.length_c   1.000
_cell.angle_alpha   90.00
_cell.angle_beta   90.00
_cell.angle_gamma   90.00
#
_symmetry.space_group_name_H-M   'P 1'
#
loop_
_entity.id
_entity.type
_entity.pdbx_description
1 polymer ?
#
loop_
_entity_poly.entity_id
_entity_poly.type
_entity_poly.pdbx_seq_one_letter_code
_entity_poly.pdbx_strand_id
1 'polypeptide(L)'
;FAEALPFMPSFVTYLFTWFITHYVLVATFHLMGYLVYQYADRIGHEVKRDEAPTKLRKLHQDPDQGLVDEAEALVQDGRADDAVKLLDGHIASRGGTVLVHDHYRKLLKATQDNGALVRHTLGYVQVLLAQDNLKRALELMQEGYALDPAFAPDIADDIHRLAQRASQTGQHPLALKLIAGFHKRWPKHKDIARNYLFAAKLMTDKLNREEQALQLLTQLKAFRPDDALMPEIDAQIQFLQSLASAAKPTPR
;
A
#
# COMPACT_ATOMS: atom_id res chain seq x y z
N PHE A 1 42.21 -24.32 12.69
CA PHE A 1 40.89 -24.81 12.21
C PHE A 1 40.97 -25.76 11.01
N ALA A 2 42.16 -26.22 10.63
CA ALA A 2 42.41 -27.08 9.45
C ALA A 2 42.68 -28.56 9.81
N GLU A 3 42.53 -28.99 11.08
CA GLU A 3 42.90 -30.34 11.53
C GLU A 3 41.71 -31.24 11.94
N ALA A 4 40.46 -30.90 11.62
CA ALA A 4 39.30 -31.67 12.08
C ALA A 4 38.50 -32.43 10.98
N LEU A 5 39.14 -32.78 9.84
CA LEU A 5 38.51 -33.63 8.82
C LEU A 5 39.41 -34.79 8.36
N PRO A 6 39.78 -35.74 9.22
CA PRO A 6 40.74 -36.81 8.82
C PRO A 6 40.09 -38.05 8.23
N PHE A 7 38.79 -38.10 7.85
CA PHE A 7 38.22 -39.35 7.37
C PHE A 7 37.04 -39.22 6.37
N MET A 8 37.13 -38.28 5.43
CA MET A 8 36.27 -38.41 4.25
C MET A 8 37.02 -39.22 3.19
N PRO A 9 36.45 -40.33 2.70
CA PRO A 9 37.06 -41.05 1.55
C PRO A 9 37.29 -40.07 0.39
N SER A 10 38.41 -40.10 -0.24
CA SER A 10 38.84 -39.22 -1.37
C SER A 10 37.75 -39.11 -2.45
N PHE A 11 36.93 -40.16 -2.61
CA PHE A 11 35.78 -40.19 -3.48
C PHE A 11 34.67 -39.21 -3.10
N VAL A 12 34.34 -39.06 -1.81
CA VAL A 12 33.28 -38.13 -1.35
C VAL A 12 33.71 -36.69 -1.54
N THR A 13 34.97 -36.37 -1.26
CA THR A 13 35.54 -35.06 -1.49
C THR A 13 35.56 -34.70 -2.98
N TYR A 14 35.89 -35.67 -3.83
CA TYR A 14 35.83 -35.49 -5.29
C TYR A 14 34.41 -35.27 -5.81
N LEU A 15 33.45 -36.02 -5.35
CA LEU A 15 32.03 -35.87 -5.68
C LEU A 15 31.49 -34.49 -5.24
N PHE A 16 31.85 -34.07 -4.05
CA PHE A 16 31.41 -32.77 -3.51
C PHE A 16 32.00 -31.59 -4.30
N THR A 17 33.30 -31.67 -4.60
CA THR A 17 34.00 -30.66 -5.43
C THR A 17 33.38 -30.61 -6.83
N TRP A 18 33.13 -31.77 -7.44
CA TRP A 18 32.51 -31.87 -8.74
C TRP A 18 31.09 -31.24 -8.73
N PHE A 19 30.28 -31.50 -7.71
CA PHE A 19 28.94 -30.95 -7.59
C PHE A 19 28.95 -29.44 -7.41
N ILE A 20 29.83 -28.90 -6.56
CA ILE A 20 29.99 -27.45 -6.35
C ILE A 20 30.43 -26.77 -7.65
N THR A 21 31.41 -27.35 -8.35
CA THR A 21 31.92 -26.78 -9.62
C THR A 21 30.81 -26.68 -10.65
N HIS A 22 30.00 -27.73 -10.81
CA HIS A 22 28.88 -27.74 -11.76
C HIS A 22 27.77 -26.79 -11.33
N TYR A 23 27.47 -26.71 -10.04
CA TYR A 23 26.49 -25.77 -9.52
C TYR A 23 26.90 -24.30 -9.79
N VAL A 24 28.15 -23.95 -9.51
CA VAL A 24 28.69 -22.62 -9.78
C VAL A 24 28.63 -22.31 -11.28
N LEU A 25 28.99 -23.27 -12.13
CA LEU A 25 28.91 -23.12 -13.58
C LEU A 25 27.48 -22.82 -14.04
N VAL A 26 26.50 -23.63 -13.62
CA VAL A 26 25.08 -23.46 -13.96
C VAL A 26 24.55 -22.12 -13.43
N ALA A 27 24.86 -21.77 -12.18
CA ALA A 27 24.44 -20.51 -11.58
C ALA A 27 25.03 -19.30 -12.35
N THR A 28 26.30 -19.39 -12.78
CA THR A 28 26.96 -18.32 -13.56
C THR A 28 26.31 -18.16 -14.93
N PHE A 29 26.03 -19.25 -15.65
CA PHE A 29 25.35 -19.16 -16.94
C PHE A 29 23.90 -18.66 -16.79
N HIS A 30 23.21 -19.06 -15.73
CA HIS A 30 21.86 -18.56 -15.47
C HIS A 30 21.85 -17.04 -15.18
N LEU A 31 22.81 -16.58 -14.37
CA LEU A 31 22.98 -15.15 -14.06
C LEU A 31 23.36 -14.34 -15.31
N MET A 32 24.28 -14.87 -16.12
CA MET A 32 24.68 -14.25 -17.40
C MET A 32 23.50 -14.19 -18.38
N GLY A 33 22.74 -15.28 -18.50
CA GLY A 33 21.54 -15.31 -19.33
C GLY A 33 20.51 -14.28 -18.87
N TYR A 34 20.30 -14.17 -17.57
CA TYR A 34 19.41 -13.17 -16.99
C TYR A 34 19.88 -11.73 -17.28
N LEU A 35 21.17 -11.44 -17.11
CA LEU A 35 21.76 -10.12 -17.41
C LEU A 35 21.63 -9.78 -18.90
N VAL A 36 21.97 -10.73 -19.79
CA VAL A 36 21.81 -10.53 -21.25
C VAL A 36 20.34 -10.29 -21.60
N TYR A 37 19.41 -11.02 -21.01
CA TYR A 37 18.00 -10.84 -21.23
C TYR A 37 17.50 -9.47 -20.75
N GLN A 38 17.97 -9.01 -19.58
CA GLN A 38 17.57 -7.73 -18.99
C GLN A 38 18.16 -6.53 -19.75
N TYR A 39 19.34 -6.66 -20.33
CA TYR A 39 20.04 -5.58 -21.03
C TYR A 39 20.13 -5.78 -22.56
N ALA A 40 19.36 -6.70 -23.09
CA ALA A 40 19.37 -7.04 -24.53
C ALA A 40 19.17 -5.80 -25.42
N ASP A 41 18.23 -4.94 -25.07
CA ASP A 41 17.90 -3.72 -25.81
C ASP A 41 19.07 -2.71 -25.82
N ARG A 42 19.94 -2.75 -24.79
CA ARG A 42 21.14 -1.87 -24.71
C ARG A 42 22.36 -2.43 -25.44
N ILE A 43 22.37 -3.75 -25.66
CA ILE A 43 23.51 -4.44 -26.31
C ILE A 43 23.25 -4.59 -27.84
N GLY A 44 22.08 -4.11 -28.33
CA GLY A 44 21.72 -4.19 -29.75
C GLY A 44 21.34 -5.62 -30.22
N HIS A 45 21.08 -6.53 -29.29
CA HIS A 45 20.51 -7.83 -29.59
C HIS A 45 18.99 -7.75 -29.57
N GLU A 46 18.35 -7.89 -30.73
CA GLU A 46 16.92 -8.24 -30.79
C GLU A 46 16.74 -9.64 -30.20
N VAL A 47 16.51 -9.71 -28.90
CA VAL A 47 15.99 -10.94 -28.29
C VAL A 47 14.57 -11.06 -28.81
N LYS A 48 14.33 -11.98 -29.74
CA LYS A 48 12.97 -12.48 -29.98
C LYS A 48 12.51 -13.05 -28.63
N ARG A 49 11.80 -12.24 -27.86
CA ARG A 49 11.10 -12.72 -26.67
C ARG A 49 10.16 -13.77 -27.21
N ASP A 50 10.45 -15.04 -26.93
CA ASP A 50 9.55 -16.13 -27.28
C ASP A 50 8.17 -15.71 -26.82
N GLU A 51 7.29 -15.42 -27.76
CA GLU A 51 5.91 -15.08 -27.45
C GLU A 51 5.39 -16.27 -26.68
N ALA A 52 5.17 -16.09 -25.40
CA ALA A 52 4.48 -17.08 -24.57
C ALA A 52 3.27 -17.55 -25.39
N PRO A 53 3.03 -18.85 -25.51
CA PRO A 53 2.04 -19.37 -26.42
C PRO A 53 0.77 -18.56 -26.30
N THR A 54 0.31 -18.02 -27.41
CA THR A 54 -0.76 -16.99 -27.54
C THR A 54 -2.00 -17.29 -26.70
N LYS A 55 -2.24 -18.58 -26.38
CA LYS A 55 -3.31 -19.03 -25.47
C LYS A 55 -3.06 -18.68 -24.00
N LEU A 56 -1.83 -18.79 -23.48
CA LEU A 56 -1.50 -18.43 -22.09
C LEU A 56 -1.48 -16.91 -21.91
N ARG A 57 -1.04 -16.16 -22.92
CA ARG A 57 -1.07 -14.71 -22.92
C ARG A 57 -2.51 -14.18 -22.93
N LYS A 58 -3.44 -14.80 -23.68
CA LYS A 58 -4.86 -14.42 -23.69
C LYS A 58 -5.59 -14.74 -22.38
N LEU A 59 -5.17 -15.79 -21.65
CA LEU A 59 -5.77 -16.17 -20.36
C LEU A 59 -5.43 -15.20 -19.21
N HIS A 60 -4.36 -14.41 -19.34
CA HIS A 60 -3.91 -13.45 -18.32
C HIS A 60 -3.97 -11.99 -18.80
N GLN A 61 -4.56 -11.75 -19.96
CA GLN A 61 -4.70 -10.41 -20.49
C GLN A 61 -5.87 -9.72 -19.76
N ASP A 62 -5.60 -8.54 -19.20
CA ASP A 62 -6.65 -7.70 -18.61
C ASP A 62 -7.74 -7.44 -19.68
N PRO A 63 -9.03 -7.56 -19.37
CA PRO A 63 -10.10 -7.36 -20.33
C PRO A 63 -10.06 -5.99 -21.00
N ASP A 64 -9.48 -5.00 -20.34
CA ASP A 64 -9.38 -3.62 -20.84
C ASP A 64 -8.02 -3.31 -21.48
N GLN A 65 -7.15 -4.33 -21.71
CA GLN A 65 -5.83 -4.11 -22.32
C GLN A 65 -5.92 -3.41 -23.69
N GLY A 66 -6.89 -3.80 -24.52
CA GLY A 66 -7.09 -3.17 -25.83
C GLY A 66 -7.43 -1.68 -25.75
N LEU A 67 -8.18 -1.28 -24.72
CA LEU A 67 -8.50 0.13 -24.46
C LEU A 67 -7.26 0.92 -24.05
N VAL A 68 -6.41 0.32 -23.24
CA VAL A 68 -5.16 0.94 -22.81
C VAL A 68 -4.21 1.09 -23.99
N ASP A 69 -4.09 0.07 -24.84
CA ASP A 69 -3.27 0.12 -26.06
C ASP A 69 -3.76 1.24 -27.01
N GLU A 70 -5.09 1.43 -27.15
CA GLU A 70 -5.68 2.53 -27.92
C GLU A 70 -5.34 3.90 -27.30
N ALA A 71 -5.46 4.02 -25.98
CA ALA A 71 -5.09 5.27 -25.28
C ALA A 71 -3.60 5.59 -25.44
N GLU A 72 -2.72 4.58 -25.38
CA GLU A 72 -1.29 4.78 -25.62
C GLU A 72 -0.99 5.20 -27.06
N ALA A 73 -1.68 4.65 -28.05
CA ALA A 73 -1.54 5.08 -29.45
C ALA A 73 -1.95 6.56 -29.62
N LEU A 74 -3.06 6.98 -29.01
CA LEU A 74 -3.47 8.40 -29.03
C LEU A 74 -2.40 9.32 -28.42
N VAL A 75 -1.76 8.89 -27.33
CA VAL A 75 -0.67 9.67 -26.71
C VAL A 75 0.54 9.77 -27.67
N GLN A 76 0.91 8.68 -28.34
CA GLN A 76 2.01 8.67 -29.33
C GLN A 76 1.73 9.60 -30.49
N ASP A 77 0.46 9.73 -30.91
CA ASP A 77 0.00 10.67 -31.94
C ASP A 77 -0.09 12.13 -31.43
N GLY A 78 0.31 12.42 -30.20
CA GLY A 78 0.22 13.75 -29.59
C GLY A 78 -1.19 14.16 -29.16
N ARG A 79 -2.12 13.22 -29.07
CA ARG A 79 -3.55 13.43 -28.74
C ARG A 79 -3.85 12.99 -27.28
N ALA A 80 -3.06 13.48 -26.34
CA ALA A 80 -3.18 13.10 -24.93
C ALA A 80 -4.57 13.42 -24.33
N ASP A 81 -5.18 14.55 -24.73
CA ASP A 81 -6.53 14.93 -24.28
C ASP A 81 -7.61 13.95 -24.73
N ASP A 82 -7.47 13.38 -25.93
CA ASP A 82 -8.40 12.38 -26.43
C ASP A 82 -8.23 11.05 -25.70
N ALA A 83 -6.99 10.67 -25.36
CA ALA A 83 -6.71 9.51 -24.51
C ALA A 83 -7.32 9.66 -23.09
N VAL A 84 -7.21 10.86 -22.51
CA VAL A 84 -7.85 11.18 -21.22
C VAL A 84 -9.37 11.01 -21.32
N LYS A 85 -10.02 11.56 -22.35
CA LYS A 85 -11.47 11.44 -22.56
C LYS A 85 -11.91 10.00 -22.79
N LEU A 86 -11.13 9.22 -23.54
CA LEU A 86 -11.40 7.82 -23.83
C LEU A 86 -11.45 7.00 -22.52
N LEU A 87 -10.41 7.13 -21.68
CA LEU A 87 -10.35 6.39 -20.41
C LEU A 87 -11.38 6.88 -19.38
N ASP A 88 -11.59 8.20 -19.28
CA ASP A 88 -12.60 8.79 -18.40
C ASP A 88 -14.02 8.30 -18.76
N GLY A 89 -14.38 8.32 -20.04
CA GLY A 89 -15.67 7.82 -20.53
C GLY A 89 -15.87 6.34 -20.26
N HIS A 90 -14.81 5.53 -20.38
CA HIS A 90 -14.87 4.10 -20.04
C HIS A 90 -15.07 3.89 -18.54
N ILE A 91 -14.29 4.58 -17.70
CA ILE A 91 -14.41 4.52 -16.24
C ILE A 91 -15.83 4.94 -15.80
N ALA A 92 -16.35 6.03 -16.35
CA ALA A 92 -17.67 6.51 -16.01
C ALA A 92 -18.80 5.54 -16.40
N SER A 93 -18.65 4.81 -17.52
CA SER A 93 -19.71 3.94 -18.04
C SER A 93 -19.62 2.50 -17.56
N ARG A 94 -18.40 1.98 -17.30
CA ARG A 94 -18.12 0.56 -17.01
C ARG A 94 -17.29 0.32 -15.75
N GLY A 95 -16.80 1.36 -15.09
CA GLY A 95 -15.97 1.28 -13.89
C GLY A 95 -14.47 1.06 -14.15
N GLY A 96 -14.10 0.34 -15.18
CA GLY A 96 -12.70 0.04 -15.53
C GLY A 96 -11.98 -0.91 -14.57
N THR A 97 -10.94 -1.58 -15.07
CA THR A 97 -10.03 -2.40 -14.27
C THR A 97 -8.97 -1.52 -13.59
N VAL A 98 -8.21 -2.12 -12.66
CA VAL A 98 -7.04 -1.45 -12.04
C VAL A 98 -6.06 -0.92 -13.09
N LEU A 99 -5.89 -1.67 -14.19
CA LEU A 99 -5.03 -1.28 -15.30
C LEU A 99 -5.49 0.05 -15.93
N VAL A 100 -6.78 0.18 -16.24
CA VAL A 100 -7.36 1.41 -16.81
C VAL A 100 -7.22 2.59 -15.85
N HIS A 101 -7.56 2.40 -14.58
CA HIS A 101 -7.42 3.43 -13.56
C HIS A 101 -5.97 3.91 -13.41
N ASP A 102 -4.99 3.00 -13.41
CA ASP A 102 -3.58 3.36 -13.29
C ASP A 102 -3.07 4.09 -14.54
N HIS A 103 -3.49 3.71 -15.76
CA HIS A 103 -3.15 4.43 -16.99
C HIS A 103 -3.80 5.82 -17.03
N TYR A 104 -5.07 5.93 -16.69
CA TYR A 104 -5.75 7.21 -16.57
C TYR A 104 -5.02 8.17 -15.62
N ARG A 105 -4.59 7.67 -14.46
CA ARG A 105 -3.79 8.46 -13.51
C ARG A 105 -2.44 8.90 -14.09
N LYS A 106 -1.76 8.03 -14.84
CA LYS A 106 -0.50 8.41 -15.52
C LYS A 106 -0.73 9.57 -16.48
N LEU A 107 -1.81 9.54 -17.26
CA LEU A 107 -2.16 10.61 -18.18
C LEU A 107 -2.48 11.90 -17.42
N LEU A 108 -3.30 11.87 -16.38
CA LEU A 108 -3.63 13.04 -15.57
C LEU A 108 -2.38 13.67 -14.93
N LYS A 109 -1.42 12.87 -14.51
CA LYS A 109 -0.12 13.36 -14.01
C LYS A 109 0.70 14.00 -15.13
N ALA A 110 0.71 13.43 -16.33
CA ALA A 110 1.43 13.95 -17.47
C ALA A 110 0.84 15.28 -17.98
N THR A 111 -0.48 15.41 -17.96
CA THR A 111 -1.20 16.65 -18.32
C THR A 111 -1.27 17.67 -17.20
N GLN A 112 -0.74 17.33 -16.01
CA GLN A 112 -0.73 18.19 -14.81
C GLN A 112 -2.14 18.61 -14.33
N ASP A 113 -3.18 17.85 -14.65
CA ASP A 113 -4.54 18.09 -14.16
C ASP A 113 -4.71 17.53 -12.73
N ASN A 114 -4.19 18.26 -11.75
CA ASN A 114 -4.28 17.89 -10.34
C ASN A 114 -5.74 17.82 -9.85
N GLY A 115 -6.63 18.65 -10.40
CA GLY A 115 -8.04 18.64 -10.01
C GLY A 115 -8.74 17.35 -10.45
N ALA A 116 -8.55 16.91 -11.69
CA ALA A 116 -9.06 15.62 -12.14
C ALA A 116 -8.40 14.45 -11.42
N LEU A 117 -7.10 14.55 -11.14
CA LEU A 117 -6.35 13.52 -10.41
C LEU A 117 -6.91 13.29 -8.99
N VAL A 118 -7.23 14.37 -8.26
CA VAL A 118 -7.85 14.29 -6.92
C VAL A 118 -9.25 13.68 -7.03
N ARG A 119 -10.10 14.17 -7.94
CA ARG A 119 -11.45 13.60 -8.13
C ARG A 119 -11.41 12.12 -8.47
N HIS A 120 -10.56 11.72 -9.42
CA HIS A 120 -10.39 10.32 -9.78
C HIS A 120 -9.90 9.47 -8.60
N THR A 121 -8.96 10.00 -7.80
CA THR A 121 -8.43 9.28 -6.62
C THR A 121 -9.53 8.96 -5.61
N LEU A 122 -10.51 9.87 -5.41
CA LEU A 122 -11.64 9.64 -4.51
C LEU A 122 -12.45 8.38 -4.89
N GLY A 123 -12.75 8.22 -6.19
CA GLY A 123 -13.49 7.05 -6.69
C GLY A 123 -12.62 5.79 -6.75
N TYR A 124 -11.38 5.93 -7.19
CA TYR A 124 -10.50 4.76 -7.36
C TYR A 124 -10.13 4.08 -6.03
N VAL A 125 -9.99 4.83 -4.94
CA VAL A 125 -9.80 4.25 -3.60
C VAL A 125 -10.95 3.29 -3.25
N GLN A 126 -12.20 3.64 -3.55
CA GLN A 126 -13.36 2.77 -3.31
C GLN A 126 -13.29 1.46 -4.11
N VAL A 127 -12.89 1.54 -5.39
CA VAL A 127 -12.69 0.36 -6.25
C VAL A 127 -11.64 -0.58 -5.67
N LEU A 128 -10.52 -0.04 -5.21
CA LEU A 128 -9.44 -0.84 -4.61
C LEU A 128 -9.86 -1.48 -3.28
N LEU A 129 -10.66 -0.78 -2.47
CA LEU A 129 -11.19 -1.32 -1.22
C LEU A 129 -12.17 -2.46 -1.46
N ALA A 130 -13.01 -2.34 -2.49
CA ALA A 130 -13.92 -3.41 -2.91
C ALA A 130 -13.16 -4.67 -3.38
N GLN A 131 -11.94 -4.51 -3.92
CA GLN A 131 -11.05 -5.59 -4.35
C GLN A 131 -10.08 -6.05 -3.26
N ASP A 132 -10.21 -5.57 -2.02
CA ASP A 132 -9.29 -5.81 -0.90
C ASP A 132 -7.82 -5.41 -1.16
N ASN A 133 -7.58 -4.53 -2.10
CA ASN A 133 -6.24 -4.02 -2.43
C ASN A 133 -5.83 -2.87 -1.50
N LEU A 134 -5.70 -3.19 -0.20
CA LEU A 134 -5.40 -2.20 0.85
C LEU A 134 -4.06 -1.50 0.64
N LYS A 135 -3.06 -2.21 0.10
CA LYS A 135 -1.74 -1.62 -0.16
C LYS A 135 -1.85 -0.45 -1.14
N ARG A 136 -2.46 -0.69 -2.29
CA ARG A 136 -2.62 0.33 -3.32
C ARG A 136 -3.55 1.45 -2.87
N ALA A 137 -4.62 1.12 -2.14
CA ALA A 137 -5.51 2.11 -1.55
C ALA A 137 -4.76 3.07 -0.60
N LEU A 138 -3.85 2.57 0.26
CA LEU A 138 -3.02 3.41 1.13
C LEU A 138 -2.06 4.31 0.37
N GLU A 139 -1.43 3.82 -0.70
CA GLU A 139 -0.58 4.62 -1.58
C GLU A 139 -1.38 5.80 -2.17
N LEU A 140 -2.59 5.52 -2.66
CA LEU A 140 -3.48 6.56 -3.19
C LEU A 140 -3.97 7.55 -2.12
N MET A 141 -4.27 7.07 -0.91
CA MET A 141 -4.61 7.95 0.22
C MET A 141 -3.46 8.90 0.53
N GLN A 142 -2.23 8.42 0.56
CA GLN A 142 -1.04 9.23 0.79
C GLN A 142 -0.83 10.26 -0.32
N GLU A 143 -0.96 9.86 -1.58
CA GLU A 143 -0.90 10.77 -2.74
C GLU A 143 -2.02 11.81 -2.69
N GLY A 144 -3.26 11.42 -2.41
CA GLY A 144 -4.40 12.32 -2.28
C GLY A 144 -4.19 13.39 -1.22
N TYR A 145 -3.70 13.00 -0.04
CA TYR A 145 -3.36 13.96 1.02
C TYR A 145 -2.16 14.86 0.70
N ALA A 146 -1.28 14.47 -0.20
CA ALA A 146 -0.18 15.31 -0.66
C ALA A 146 -0.64 16.35 -1.69
N LEU A 147 -1.64 15.98 -2.53
CA LEU A 147 -2.21 16.86 -3.55
C LEU A 147 -3.21 17.85 -2.97
N ASP A 148 -4.03 17.39 -2.03
CA ASP A 148 -5.08 18.20 -1.40
C ASP A 148 -5.15 17.89 0.10
N PRO A 149 -4.81 18.85 1.00
CA PRO A 149 -4.97 18.69 2.44
C PRO A 149 -6.41 18.39 2.88
N ALA A 150 -7.41 18.80 2.09
CA ALA A 150 -8.83 18.54 2.33
C ALA A 150 -9.33 17.21 1.76
N PHE A 151 -8.42 16.40 1.15
CA PHE A 151 -8.76 15.11 0.58
C PHE A 151 -9.45 14.21 1.61
N ALA A 152 -10.70 13.85 1.36
CA ALA A 152 -11.52 13.07 2.30
C ALA A 152 -12.50 12.17 1.54
N PRO A 153 -12.07 10.96 1.12
CA PRO A 153 -12.97 10.00 0.47
C PRO A 153 -14.04 9.50 1.45
N ASP A 154 -15.22 9.19 0.91
CA ASP A 154 -16.33 8.61 1.69
C ASP A 154 -16.16 7.09 1.81
N ILE A 155 -15.36 6.68 2.79
CA ILE A 155 -14.96 5.29 3.05
C ILE A 155 -15.08 4.96 4.55
N ALA A 156 -16.15 5.40 5.21
CA ALA A 156 -16.32 5.28 6.67
C ALA A 156 -16.10 3.86 7.19
N ASP A 157 -16.67 2.85 6.54
CA ASP A 157 -16.56 1.45 6.96
C ASP A 157 -15.14 0.87 6.79
N ASP A 158 -14.34 1.43 5.92
CA ASP A 158 -12.98 0.95 5.61
C ASP A 158 -11.86 1.68 6.35
N ILE A 159 -12.15 2.82 6.99
CA ILE A 159 -11.15 3.63 7.71
C ILE A 159 -10.39 2.81 8.75
N HIS A 160 -11.10 1.99 9.53
CA HIS A 160 -10.45 1.15 10.54
C HIS A 160 -9.46 0.15 9.92
N ARG A 161 -9.89 -0.53 8.88
CA ARG A 161 -9.10 -1.54 8.15
C ARG A 161 -7.86 -0.91 7.50
N LEU A 162 -8.02 0.26 6.88
CA LEU A 162 -6.91 1.02 6.30
C LEU A 162 -5.93 1.51 7.37
N ALA A 163 -6.42 2.05 8.49
CA ALA A 163 -5.58 2.52 9.58
C ALA A 163 -4.78 1.38 10.22
N GLN A 164 -5.41 0.21 10.43
CA GLN A 164 -4.70 -0.99 10.87
C GLN A 164 -3.60 -1.40 9.89
N ARG A 165 -3.92 -1.44 8.58
CA ARG A 165 -2.93 -1.77 7.55
C ARG A 165 -1.77 -0.79 7.51
N ALA A 166 -2.05 0.52 7.59
CA ALA A 166 -1.03 1.56 7.67
C ALA A 166 -0.12 1.37 8.90
N SER A 167 -0.71 1.07 10.06
CA SER A 167 0.05 0.79 11.28
C SER A 167 0.94 -0.45 11.15
N GLN A 168 0.44 -1.55 10.58
CA GLN A 168 1.20 -2.78 10.34
C GLN A 168 2.40 -2.58 9.42
N THR A 169 2.31 -1.61 8.49
CA THR A 169 3.40 -1.25 7.57
C THR A 169 4.30 -0.12 8.10
N GLY A 170 4.17 0.23 9.38
CA GLY A 170 4.98 1.26 10.02
C GLY A 170 4.56 2.70 9.69
N GLN A 171 3.49 2.91 8.94
CA GLN A 171 2.99 4.22 8.54
C GLN A 171 2.06 4.82 9.62
N HIS A 172 2.55 4.90 10.87
CA HIS A 172 1.75 5.33 12.01
C HIS A 172 1.15 6.75 11.86
N PRO A 173 1.87 7.75 11.32
CA PRO A 173 1.28 9.07 11.07
C PRO A 173 0.11 9.03 10.08
N LEU A 174 0.19 8.21 9.04
CA LEU A 174 -0.91 8.01 8.08
C LEU A 174 -2.11 7.33 8.75
N ALA A 175 -1.88 6.32 9.58
CA ALA A 175 -2.94 5.65 10.34
C ALA A 175 -3.73 6.64 11.21
N LEU A 176 -3.03 7.54 11.92
CA LEU A 176 -3.68 8.59 12.72
C LEU A 176 -4.41 9.61 11.83
N LYS A 177 -3.83 9.99 10.68
CA LYS A 177 -4.44 10.93 9.73
C LYS A 177 -5.75 10.40 9.15
N LEU A 178 -5.82 9.09 8.86
CA LEU A 178 -7.04 8.43 8.39
C LEU A 178 -8.19 8.55 9.41
N ILE A 179 -7.89 8.40 10.70
CA ILE A 179 -8.87 8.45 11.79
C ILE A 179 -9.21 9.90 12.20
N ALA A 180 -8.30 10.84 11.94
CA ALA A 180 -8.48 12.22 12.37
C ALA A 180 -9.81 12.81 11.90
N GLY A 181 -10.59 13.37 12.82
CA GLY A 181 -11.88 13.96 12.51
C GLY A 181 -12.99 12.99 12.09
N PHE A 182 -12.82 11.70 12.30
CA PHE A 182 -13.80 10.67 11.92
C PHE A 182 -15.20 10.98 12.48
N HIS A 183 -15.33 11.33 13.77
CA HIS A 183 -16.59 11.67 14.42
C HIS A 183 -17.26 12.93 13.84
N LYS A 184 -16.49 13.84 13.25
CA LYS A 184 -17.03 15.06 12.62
C LYS A 184 -17.63 14.74 11.25
N ARG A 185 -16.97 13.85 10.49
CA ARG A 185 -17.43 13.42 9.18
C ARG A 185 -18.61 12.45 9.26
N TRP A 186 -18.57 11.52 10.21
CA TRP A 186 -19.56 10.47 10.40
C TRP A 186 -20.01 10.35 11.87
N PRO A 187 -20.78 11.33 12.40
CA PRO A 187 -21.08 11.45 13.84
C PRO A 187 -21.91 10.30 14.41
N LYS A 188 -22.63 9.57 13.55
CA LYS A 188 -23.46 8.42 13.95
C LYS A 188 -22.83 7.07 13.66
N HIS A 189 -21.60 7.04 13.13
CA HIS A 189 -20.98 5.78 12.73
C HIS A 189 -20.67 4.90 13.95
N LYS A 190 -20.89 3.59 13.81
CA LYS A 190 -20.66 2.59 14.88
C LYS A 190 -19.21 2.49 15.32
N ASP A 191 -18.24 2.67 14.40
CA ASP A 191 -16.81 2.44 14.65
C ASP A 191 -16.10 3.68 15.23
N ILE A 192 -16.80 4.72 15.69
CA ILE A 192 -16.16 5.90 16.30
C ILE A 192 -15.29 5.48 17.48
N ALA A 193 -15.87 4.78 18.46
CA ALA A 193 -15.14 4.36 19.66
C ALA A 193 -13.97 3.45 19.33
N ARG A 194 -14.18 2.48 18.44
CA ARG A 194 -13.16 1.55 17.96
C ARG A 194 -11.97 2.26 17.30
N ASN A 195 -12.26 3.23 16.42
CA ASN A 195 -11.22 3.98 15.71
C ASN A 195 -10.39 4.84 16.66
N TYR A 196 -11.03 5.53 17.60
CA TYR A 196 -10.32 6.39 18.56
C TYR A 196 -9.56 5.60 19.62
N LEU A 197 -10.08 4.45 20.07
CA LEU A 197 -9.35 3.54 20.94
C LEU A 197 -8.10 3.00 20.25
N PHE A 198 -8.22 2.60 18.98
CA PHE A 198 -7.08 2.18 18.17
C PHE A 198 -6.04 3.32 18.01
N ALA A 199 -6.50 4.54 17.72
CA ALA A 199 -5.62 5.70 17.61
C ALA A 199 -4.88 6.00 18.93
N ALA A 200 -5.57 5.93 20.07
CA ALA A 200 -4.96 6.13 21.38
C ALA A 200 -3.89 5.08 21.69
N LYS A 201 -4.17 3.80 21.45
CA LYS A 201 -3.18 2.72 21.60
C LYS A 201 -1.96 2.96 20.70
N LEU A 202 -2.19 3.35 19.44
CA LEU A 202 -1.10 3.65 18.50
C LEU A 202 -0.24 4.84 18.96
N MET A 203 -0.88 5.90 19.50
CA MET A 203 -0.18 7.06 20.07
C MET A 203 0.71 6.65 21.24
N THR A 204 0.22 5.78 22.13
CA THR A 204 0.96 5.30 23.29
C THR A 204 2.09 4.35 22.89
N ASP A 205 1.78 3.29 22.14
CA ASP A 205 2.69 2.17 21.92
C ASP A 205 3.78 2.46 20.89
N LYS A 206 3.53 3.38 19.95
CA LYS A 206 4.41 3.63 18.79
C LYS A 206 4.94 5.05 18.67
N LEU A 207 4.30 6.01 19.32
CA LEU A 207 4.63 7.42 19.11
C LEU A 207 5.00 8.18 20.40
N ASN A 208 4.91 7.53 21.56
CA ASN A 208 5.16 8.13 22.90
C ASN A 208 4.37 9.42 23.10
N ARG A 209 3.05 9.39 22.82
CA ARG A 209 2.13 10.53 22.90
C ARG A 209 1.01 10.26 23.90
N GLU A 210 1.36 9.84 25.11
CA GLU A 210 0.44 9.39 26.15
C GLU A 210 -0.55 10.49 26.55
N GLU A 211 -0.11 11.74 26.67
CA GLU A 211 -0.98 12.88 27.02
C GLU A 211 -2.05 13.12 25.95
N GLN A 212 -1.66 13.05 24.67
CA GLN A 212 -2.61 13.22 23.56
C GLN A 212 -3.59 12.04 23.50
N ALA A 213 -3.13 10.82 23.76
CA ALA A 213 -3.98 9.63 23.83
C ALA A 213 -5.00 9.76 24.98
N LEU A 214 -4.57 10.23 26.16
CA LEU A 214 -5.45 10.46 27.31
C LEU A 214 -6.51 11.51 27.01
N GLN A 215 -6.12 12.65 26.42
CA GLN A 215 -7.06 13.69 25.99
C GLN A 215 -8.08 13.17 24.99
N LEU A 216 -7.64 12.41 23.98
CA LEU A 216 -8.48 11.82 22.96
C LEU A 216 -9.55 10.88 23.56
N LEU A 217 -9.15 9.98 24.47
CA LEU A 217 -10.08 9.05 25.11
C LEU A 217 -11.03 9.74 26.09
N THR A 218 -10.56 10.77 26.80
CA THR A 218 -11.42 11.55 27.70
C THR A 218 -12.50 12.30 26.90
N GLN A 219 -12.16 12.88 25.75
CA GLN A 219 -13.12 13.52 24.86
C GLN A 219 -14.10 12.50 24.27
N LEU A 220 -13.62 11.32 23.88
CA LEU A 220 -14.46 10.24 23.38
C LEU A 220 -15.49 9.80 24.42
N LYS A 221 -15.07 9.60 25.68
CA LYS A 221 -15.95 9.23 26.79
C LYS A 221 -17.06 10.29 27.01
N ALA A 222 -16.75 11.56 26.92
CA ALA A 222 -17.74 12.62 27.00
C ALA A 222 -18.70 12.64 25.80
N PHE A 223 -18.22 12.27 24.61
CA PHE A 223 -19.02 12.27 23.39
C PHE A 223 -19.92 11.04 23.25
N ARG A 224 -19.49 9.85 23.73
CA ARG A 224 -20.17 8.57 23.61
C ARG A 224 -20.14 7.76 24.91
N PRO A 225 -20.80 8.20 26.01
CA PRO A 225 -20.73 7.55 27.31
C PRO A 225 -21.30 6.13 27.33
N ASP A 226 -22.25 5.83 26.44
CA ASP A 226 -22.97 4.54 26.40
C ASP A 226 -22.43 3.57 25.35
N ASP A 227 -21.22 3.78 24.84
CA ASP A 227 -20.63 2.88 23.83
C ASP A 227 -20.21 1.54 24.45
N ALA A 228 -20.41 0.46 23.70
CA ALA A 228 -20.07 -0.90 24.16
C ALA A 228 -18.57 -1.07 24.53
N LEU A 229 -17.68 -0.27 23.95
CA LEU A 229 -16.24 -0.27 24.24
C LEU A 229 -15.86 0.59 25.45
N MET A 230 -16.81 1.18 26.15
CA MET A 230 -16.53 2.08 27.27
C MET A 230 -15.70 1.43 28.39
N PRO A 231 -15.94 0.16 28.79
CA PRO A 231 -15.08 -0.49 29.80
C PRO A 231 -13.60 -0.58 29.38
N GLU A 232 -13.34 -0.85 28.08
CA GLU A 232 -11.97 -0.91 27.53
C GLU A 232 -11.34 0.49 27.47
N ILE A 233 -12.11 1.50 27.09
CA ILE A 233 -11.69 2.89 27.06
C ILE A 233 -11.33 3.36 28.47
N ASP A 234 -12.15 3.05 29.49
CA ASP A 234 -11.89 3.40 30.89
C ASP A 234 -10.62 2.71 31.40
N ALA A 235 -10.41 1.45 31.11
CA ALA A 235 -9.18 0.75 31.44
C ALA A 235 -7.94 1.41 30.82
N GLN A 236 -8.04 1.81 29.55
CA GLN A 236 -6.94 2.52 28.88
C GLN A 236 -6.69 3.91 29.45
N ILE A 237 -7.73 4.66 29.85
CA ILE A 237 -7.60 5.95 30.54
C ILE A 237 -6.87 5.78 31.87
N GLN A 238 -7.28 4.79 32.69
CA GLN A 238 -6.63 4.49 33.99
C GLN A 238 -5.14 4.12 33.81
N PHE A 239 -4.83 3.30 32.80
CA PHE A 239 -3.46 2.94 32.46
C PHE A 239 -2.63 4.19 32.12
N LEU A 240 -3.13 5.06 31.25
CA LEU A 240 -2.44 6.31 30.86
C LEU A 240 -2.25 7.27 32.04
N GLN A 241 -3.23 7.38 32.93
CA GLN A 241 -3.12 8.18 34.16
C GLN A 241 -2.06 7.62 35.11
N SER A 242 -1.94 6.30 35.24
CA SER A 242 -0.89 5.66 36.04
C SER A 242 0.50 5.94 35.49
N LEU A 243 0.69 5.93 34.17
CA LEU A 243 1.96 6.28 33.53
C LEU A 243 2.32 7.74 33.80
N ALA A 244 1.36 8.67 33.65
CA ALA A 244 1.57 10.08 33.90
C ALA A 244 1.93 10.40 35.37
N SER A 245 1.37 9.62 36.32
CA SER A 245 1.71 9.78 37.75
C SER A 245 3.09 9.20 38.08
N ALA A 246 3.48 8.11 37.45
CA ALA A 246 4.81 7.50 37.61
C ALA A 246 5.95 8.36 37.02
N ALA A 247 5.65 9.12 35.96
CA ALA A 247 6.61 10.00 35.28
C ALA A 247 6.88 11.33 36.04
N LYS A 248 6.05 11.70 37.02
CA LYS A 248 6.30 12.89 37.86
C LYS A 248 7.38 12.57 38.91
N PRO A 249 8.54 13.24 38.90
CA PRO A 249 9.55 13.05 39.94
C PRO A 249 8.94 13.46 41.29
N THR A 250 9.08 12.56 42.28
CA THR A 250 8.73 12.86 43.68
C THR A 250 9.50 14.12 44.09
N PRO A 251 8.84 15.20 44.56
CA PRO A 251 9.57 16.37 45.08
C PRO A 251 10.38 15.90 46.28
N ARG A 252 11.70 16.11 46.22
CA ARG A 252 12.63 15.91 47.32
C ARG A 252 12.50 17.04 48.31
#